data_746b77a20598bf89f225409ed1589717
#
_entry.id   746b77a20598bf89f225409ed1589717
#
_cell.length_a   1.000
_cell.length_b   1.000
_cell.length_c   1.000
_cell.angle_alpha   90.00
_cell.angle_beta   90.00
_cell.angle_gamma   90.00
#
_symmetry.space_group_name_H-M   'P 1'
#
loop_
_entity.id
_entity.type
_entity.pdbx_description
1 polymer ?
#
loop_
_entity_poly.entity_id
_entity_poly.type
_entity_poly.pdbx_seq_one_letter_code
_entity_poly.pdbx_strand_id
1 'polypeptide(L)'
;MSALRFNHMELTLPMGTLDRDGEAIIDFYKTVFGFEAIEVPLFDSSGLLLRTDDETSQFLLLMEQEKHLHSPGYDHLGFLFESREKVDEKLALCRQWQKQDGRLKLKEYDDLVISPTVTHAFYVHYLLPIWFDVQVIEYDKGTAPGKGWVYR
;
A
#
# COMPACT_ATOMS: atom_id res chain seq x y z
N MET A 1 -9.72 -27.86 -0.19
CA MET A 1 -9.07 -26.86 -1.06
C MET A 1 -8.03 -26.09 -0.26
N SER A 2 -6.83 -26.00 -0.78
CA SER A 2 -5.84 -25.04 -0.25
C SER A 2 -6.20 -23.64 -0.67
N ALA A 3 -6.15 -22.66 0.25
CA ALA A 3 -6.37 -21.26 -0.07
C ALA A 3 -5.07 -20.62 -0.59
N LEU A 4 -5.12 -20.05 -1.79
CA LEU A 4 -4.05 -19.19 -2.28
C LEU A 4 -4.16 -17.84 -1.57
N ARG A 5 -3.03 -17.25 -1.21
CA ARG A 5 -2.94 -15.93 -0.57
C ARG A 5 -1.84 -15.12 -1.23
N PHE A 6 -2.03 -13.84 -1.31
CA PHE A 6 -0.95 -12.92 -1.66
C PHE A 6 0.05 -12.88 -0.48
N ASN A 7 1.33 -12.98 -0.80
CA ASN A 7 2.39 -12.89 0.18
C ASN A 7 3.13 -11.54 0.09
N HIS A 8 3.64 -11.21 -1.09
CA HIS A 8 4.37 -9.97 -1.29
C HIS A 8 4.28 -9.48 -2.72
N MET A 9 4.65 -8.22 -2.89
CA MET A 9 4.90 -7.61 -4.18
C MET A 9 6.30 -6.99 -4.17
N GLU A 10 7.12 -7.36 -5.16
CA GLU A 10 8.39 -6.67 -5.40
C GLU A 10 8.15 -5.43 -6.26
N LEU A 11 8.66 -4.31 -5.82
CA LEU A 11 8.69 -3.05 -6.55
C LEU A 11 10.14 -2.68 -6.82
N THR A 12 10.52 -2.66 -8.09
CA THR A 12 11.88 -2.28 -8.48
C THR A 12 11.97 -0.78 -8.66
N LEU A 13 13.02 -0.19 -8.10
CA LEU A 13 13.27 1.24 -8.05
C LEU A 13 14.51 1.59 -8.88
N PRO A 14 14.63 2.84 -9.37
CA PRO A 14 15.87 3.33 -9.94
C PRO A 14 17.04 3.21 -8.98
N MET A 15 18.23 2.97 -9.51
CA MET A 15 19.46 2.96 -8.72
C MET A 15 19.65 4.26 -7.95
N GLY A 16 20.02 4.18 -6.67
CA GLY A 16 20.24 5.32 -5.77
C GLY A 16 18.98 5.85 -5.09
N THR A 17 17.81 5.27 -5.34
CA THR A 17 16.54 5.71 -4.73
C THR A 17 16.56 5.52 -3.21
N LEU A 18 17.04 4.37 -2.72
CA LEU A 18 17.03 4.07 -1.29
C LEU A 18 18.01 4.97 -0.51
N ASP A 19 19.17 5.29 -1.08
CA ASP A 19 20.10 6.24 -0.47
C ASP A 19 19.52 7.66 -0.41
N ARG A 20 18.82 8.08 -1.46
CA ARG A 20 18.24 9.43 -1.56
C ARG A 20 16.94 9.59 -0.78
N ASP A 21 16.03 8.63 -0.90
CA ASP A 21 14.64 8.73 -0.46
C ASP A 21 14.24 7.66 0.56
N GLY A 22 15.13 6.75 0.95
CA GLY A 22 14.81 5.62 1.82
C GLY A 22 14.22 6.02 3.16
N GLU A 23 14.77 7.03 3.82
CA GLU A 23 14.22 7.55 5.08
C GLU A 23 12.81 8.10 4.90
N ALA A 24 12.57 8.87 3.85
CA ALA A 24 11.25 9.44 3.56
C ALA A 24 10.21 8.35 3.25
N ILE A 25 10.61 7.30 2.55
CA ILE A 25 9.77 6.12 2.31
C ILE A 25 9.40 5.45 3.63
N ILE A 26 10.40 5.13 4.45
CA ILE A 26 10.20 4.49 5.76
C ILE A 26 9.26 5.32 6.63
N ASP A 27 9.53 6.60 6.77
CA ASP A 27 8.75 7.49 7.63
C ASP A 27 7.30 7.62 7.17
N PHE A 28 7.07 7.76 5.88
CA PHE A 28 5.73 7.86 5.34
C PHE A 28 4.90 6.60 5.57
N TYR A 29 5.41 5.45 5.12
CA TYR A 29 4.65 4.18 5.21
C TYR A 29 4.47 3.72 6.64
N LYS A 30 5.41 4.02 7.54
CA LYS A 30 5.26 3.79 8.98
C LYS A 30 4.21 4.72 9.59
N THR A 31 4.29 6.02 9.32
CA THR A 31 3.41 7.02 9.94
C THR A 31 1.96 6.87 9.47
N VAL A 32 1.75 6.68 8.16
CA VAL A 32 0.41 6.62 7.58
C VAL A 32 -0.21 5.24 7.74
N PHE A 33 0.56 4.19 7.44
CA PHE A 33 0.03 2.82 7.35
C PHE A 33 0.50 1.88 8.46
N GLY A 34 1.46 2.30 9.29
CA GLY A 34 1.99 1.47 10.36
C GLY A 34 2.94 0.37 9.88
N PHE A 35 3.47 0.47 8.65
CA PHE A 35 4.37 -0.54 8.13
C PHE A 35 5.70 -0.55 8.88
N GLU A 36 6.24 -1.73 9.10
CA GLU A 36 7.56 -1.92 9.65
C GLU A 36 8.60 -2.09 8.54
N ALA A 37 9.64 -1.27 8.59
CA ALA A 37 10.72 -1.32 7.61
C ALA A 37 11.87 -2.21 8.12
N ILE A 38 12.33 -3.12 7.27
CA ILE A 38 13.41 -4.05 7.57
C ILE A 38 14.40 -4.03 6.39
N GLU A 39 15.65 -3.68 6.65
CA GLU A 39 16.71 -3.84 5.64
C GLU A 39 17.03 -5.32 5.48
N VAL A 40 17.08 -5.78 4.25
CA VAL A 40 17.35 -7.19 3.93
C VAL A 40 18.48 -7.29 2.93
N PRO A 41 19.51 -8.11 3.22
CA PRO A 41 20.53 -8.45 2.22
C PRO A 41 19.92 -9.46 1.24
N LEU A 42 19.95 -9.12 -0.05
CA LEU A 42 19.47 -10.00 -1.12
C LEU A 42 20.52 -10.12 -2.19
N PHE A 43 21.08 -11.32 -2.37
CA PHE A 43 22.16 -11.58 -3.32
C PHE A 43 23.33 -10.60 -3.13
N ASP A 44 23.67 -9.81 -4.14
CA ASP A 44 24.77 -8.85 -4.11
C ASP A 44 24.31 -7.40 -3.77
N SER A 45 23.05 -7.23 -3.32
CA SER A 45 22.46 -5.94 -3.02
C SER A 45 21.67 -5.95 -1.72
N SER A 46 21.31 -4.76 -1.24
CA SER A 46 20.39 -4.59 -0.12
C SER A 46 19.04 -4.15 -0.66
N GLY A 47 17.98 -4.64 -0.06
CA GLY A 47 16.61 -4.21 -0.30
C GLY A 47 15.97 -3.67 0.97
N LEU A 48 14.81 -3.06 0.81
CA LEU A 48 13.97 -2.61 1.91
C LEU A 48 12.66 -3.37 1.88
N LEU A 49 12.39 -4.12 2.94
CA LEU A 49 11.13 -4.82 3.14
C LEU A 49 10.21 -3.94 4.00
N LEU A 50 9.00 -3.69 3.51
CA LEU A 50 7.94 -3.02 4.26
C LEU A 50 6.89 -4.05 4.64
N ARG A 51 6.93 -4.53 5.89
CA ARG A 51 5.94 -5.47 6.43
C ARG A 51 4.64 -4.72 6.73
N THR A 52 3.53 -5.20 6.18
CA THR A 52 2.27 -4.46 6.21
C THR A 52 1.54 -4.56 7.55
N ASP A 53 1.71 -5.67 8.27
CA ASP A 53 1.10 -5.88 9.58
C ASP A 53 1.82 -7.00 10.36
N ASP A 54 1.49 -7.13 11.65
CA ASP A 54 2.09 -8.13 12.55
C ASP A 54 1.41 -9.51 12.46
N GLU A 55 0.21 -9.57 11.91
CA GLU A 55 -0.61 -10.78 11.94
C GLU A 55 -0.41 -11.65 10.70
N THR A 56 0.08 -11.07 9.61
CA THR A 56 0.30 -11.76 8.36
C THR A 56 1.75 -11.69 7.91
N SER A 57 2.13 -12.52 6.95
CA SER A 57 3.44 -12.48 6.33
C SER A 57 3.48 -11.60 5.08
N GLN A 58 2.55 -10.65 4.95
CA GLN A 58 2.47 -9.77 3.78
C GLN A 58 3.48 -8.63 3.87
N PHE A 59 4.12 -8.34 2.74
CA PHE A 59 5.09 -7.25 2.65
C PHE A 59 5.25 -6.72 1.23
N LEU A 60 5.76 -5.51 1.14
CA LEU A 60 6.32 -4.95 -0.09
C LEU A 60 7.84 -5.08 -0.02
N LEU A 61 8.46 -5.54 -1.09
CA LEU A 61 9.90 -5.63 -1.22
C LEU A 61 10.37 -4.57 -2.21
N LEU A 62 11.21 -3.66 -1.73
CA LEU A 62 11.78 -2.59 -2.55
C LEU A 62 13.21 -2.97 -2.91
N MET A 63 13.50 -3.05 -4.21
CA MET A 63 14.80 -3.40 -4.75
C MET A 63 15.23 -2.38 -5.78
N GLU A 64 16.49 -1.97 -5.76
CA GLU A 64 17.04 -1.12 -6.80
C GLU A 64 17.52 -1.98 -7.98
N GLN A 65 17.14 -1.59 -9.18
CA GLN A 65 17.58 -2.26 -10.41
C GLN A 65 17.76 -1.25 -11.54
N GLU A 66 18.69 -1.54 -12.44
CA GLU A 66 18.88 -0.73 -13.64
C GLU A 66 17.62 -0.73 -14.52
N LYS A 67 17.01 -1.92 -14.70
CA LYS A 67 15.69 -2.07 -15.34
C LYS A 67 14.64 -2.17 -14.24
N HIS A 68 14.01 -1.05 -13.94
CA HIS A 68 13.03 -0.96 -12.86
C HIS A 68 11.60 -0.77 -13.37
N LEU A 69 10.65 -0.98 -12.48
CA LEU A 69 9.23 -0.80 -12.77
C LEU A 69 8.94 0.67 -13.11
N HIS A 70 8.20 0.86 -14.19
CA HIS A 70 7.67 2.15 -14.60
C HIS A 70 6.18 1.99 -14.93
N SER A 71 5.32 2.59 -14.11
CA SER A 71 3.88 2.59 -14.32
C SER A 71 3.44 3.92 -14.95
N PRO A 72 2.89 3.90 -16.16
CA PRO A 72 2.51 5.13 -16.86
C PRO A 72 1.17 5.73 -16.42
N GLY A 73 0.37 4.99 -15.66
CA GLY A 73 -0.98 5.38 -15.29
C GLY A 73 -1.30 5.16 -13.81
N TYR A 74 -2.50 4.69 -13.54
CA TYR A 74 -2.98 4.40 -12.19
C TYR A 74 -2.88 2.90 -11.83
N ASP A 75 -1.87 2.20 -12.32
CA ASP A 75 -1.59 0.84 -11.84
C ASP A 75 -1.40 0.88 -10.33
N HIS A 76 -2.10 0.01 -9.62
CA HIS A 76 -2.20 0.12 -8.17
C HIS A 76 -2.28 -1.23 -7.48
N LEU A 77 -1.94 -1.21 -6.19
CA LEU A 77 -2.20 -2.29 -5.26
C LEU A 77 -3.25 -1.81 -4.25
N GLY A 78 -4.28 -2.64 -4.00
CA GLY A 78 -5.33 -2.32 -3.04
C GLY A 78 -4.93 -2.64 -1.60
N PHE A 79 -5.16 -1.70 -0.69
CA PHE A 79 -5.08 -1.88 0.76
C PHE A 79 -6.49 -1.86 1.35
N LEU A 80 -6.92 -2.98 1.89
CA LEU A 80 -8.24 -3.13 2.47
C LEU A 80 -8.22 -2.80 3.96
N PHE A 81 -9.06 -1.86 4.35
CA PHE A 81 -9.32 -1.52 5.75
C PHE A 81 -10.70 -2.01 6.21
N GLU A 82 -10.88 -2.11 7.51
CA GLU A 82 -12.09 -2.64 8.11
C GLU A 82 -13.25 -1.65 8.19
N SER A 83 -12.99 -0.35 8.05
CA SER A 83 -14.03 0.66 8.17
C SER A 83 -13.77 1.91 7.34
N ARG A 84 -14.83 2.65 7.07
CA ARG A 84 -14.80 3.95 6.38
C ARG A 84 -13.99 4.97 7.17
N GLU A 85 -14.13 4.98 8.49
CA GLU A 85 -13.40 5.87 9.39
C GLU A 85 -11.90 5.65 9.30
N LYS A 86 -11.45 4.41 9.13
CA LYS A 86 -10.03 4.10 8.95
C LYS A 86 -9.50 4.61 7.61
N VAL A 87 -10.27 4.49 6.54
CA VAL A 87 -9.90 5.06 5.24
C VAL A 87 -9.78 6.58 5.33
N ASP A 88 -10.76 7.24 5.96
CA ASP A 88 -10.76 8.70 6.14
C ASP A 88 -9.60 9.18 7.03
N GLU A 89 -9.25 8.43 8.07
CA GLU A 89 -8.06 8.67 8.90
C GLU A 89 -6.78 8.66 8.05
N LYS A 90 -6.62 7.66 7.18
CA LYS A 90 -5.46 7.56 6.29
C LYS A 90 -5.41 8.70 5.29
N LEU A 91 -6.55 9.08 4.74
CA LEU A 91 -6.64 10.24 3.85
C LEU A 91 -6.22 11.54 4.55
N ALA A 92 -6.66 11.75 5.79
CA ALA A 92 -6.28 12.92 6.56
C ALA A 92 -4.76 12.97 6.82
N LEU A 93 -4.14 11.85 7.18
CA LEU A 93 -2.68 11.74 7.35
C LEU A 93 -1.94 12.03 6.04
N CYS A 94 -2.41 11.49 4.92
CA CYS A 94 -1.83 11.75 3.60
C CYS A 94 -1.91 13.24 3.23
N ARG A 95 -3.04 13.90 3.51
CA ARG A 95 -3.19 15.34 3.26
C ARG A 95 -2.24 16.19 4.10
N GLN A 96 -2.00 15.79 5.35
CA GLN A 96 -1.00 16.45 6.21
C GLN A 96 0.41 16.26 5.64
N TRP A 97 0.74 15.05 5.21
CA TRP A 97 2.03 14.76 4.59
C TRP A 97 2.24 15.56 3.31
N GLN A 98 1.23 15.64 2.46
CA GLN A 98 1.28 16.39 1.20
C GLN A 98 1.62 17.89 1.41
N LYS A 99 1.21 18.48 2.52
CA LYS A 99 1.57 19.86 2.88
C LYS A 99 3.07 20.02 3.18
N GLN A 100 3.72 18.96 3.65
CA GLN A 100 5.14 18.96 3.98
C GLN A 100 6.00 18.52 2.80
N ASP A 101 5.49 17.59 1.99
CA ASP A 101 6.18 17.05 0.82
C ASP A 101 5.22 16.96 -0.37
N GLY A 102 5.36 17.91 -1.30
CA GLY A 102 4.53 18.01 -2.50
C GLY A 102 4.70 16.87 -3.51
N ARG A 103 5.63 15.94 -3.30
CA ARG A 103 5.77 14.73 -4.13
C ARG A 103 4.66 13.72 -3.90
N LEU A 104 3.97 13.80 -2.75
CA LEU A 104 2.79 12.99 -2.50
C LEU A 104 1.64 13.44 -3.40
N LYS A 105 1.04 12.48 -4.09
CA LYS A 105 -0.13 12.69 -4.95
C LYS A 105 -1.32 11.94 -4.39
N LEU A 106 -2.48 12.59 -4.43
CA LEU A 106 -3.76 12.03 -4.00
C LEU A 106 -4.76 12.06 -5.15
N LYS A 107 -5.60 11.05 -5.22
CA LYS A 107 -6.77 11.04 -6.07
C LYS A 107 -7.97 10.54 -5.26
N GLU A 108 -8.96 11.42 -5.12
CA GLU A 108 -10.20 11.13 -4.42
C GLU A 108 -11.33 10.99 -5.43
N TYR A 109 -12.28 10.13 -5.12
CA TYR A 109 -13.52 9.98 -5.90
C TYR A 109 -14.71 9.68 -5.00
N ASP A 110 -15.89 9.80 -5.62
CA ASP A 110 -17.12 9.37 -5.00
C ASP A 110 -17.14 7.86 -4.78
N ASP A 111 -17.97 7.40 -3.86
CA ASP A 111 -18.16 5.99 -3.58
C ASP A 111 -18.57 5.24 -4.84
N LEU A 112 -17.94 4.11 -5.09
CA LEU A 112 -18.30 3.21 -6.16
C LEU A 112 -19.38 2.25 -5.68
N VAL A 113 -20.59 2.42 -6.19
CA VAL A 113 -21.73 1.59 -5.85
C VAL A 113 -21.95 0.54 -6.93
N ILE A 114 -21.61 -0.71 -6.61
CA ILE A 114 -21.84 -1.89 -7.46
C ILE A 114 -22.48 -2.96 -6.57
N SER A 115 -23.82 -3.03 -6.56
CA SER A 115 -24.55 -3.99 -5.73
C SER A 115 -23.99 -5.42 -5.87
N PRO A 116 -23.72 -6.14 -4.78
CA PRO A 116 -24.12 -5.85 -3.39
C PRO A 116 -23.07 -5.05 -2.57
N THR A 117 -22.22 -4.27 -3.21
CA THR A 117 -21.11 -3.59 -2.51
C THR A 117 -21.10 -2.08 -2.73
N VAL A 118 -20.55 -1.37 -1.77
CA VAL A 118 -20.10 0.02 -1.89
C VAL A 118 -18.63 0.07 -1.52
N THR A 119 -17.81 0.60 -2.42
CA THR A 119 -16.38 0.81 -2.17
C THR A 119 -16.13 2.29 -1.87
N HIS A 120 -15.60 2.57 -0.71
CA HIS A 120 -15.13 3.88 -0.31
C HIS A 120 -13.61 3.90 -0.34
N ALA A 121 -13.00 4.76 -1.16
CA ALA A 121 -11.58 4.68 -1.46
C ALA A 121 -10.97 6.02 -1.85
N PHE A 122 -9.64 6.09 -1.72
CA PHE A 122 -8.82 7.09 -2.37
C PHE A 122 -7.51 6.45 -2.84
N TYR A 123 -6.83 7.08 -3.81
CA TYR A 123 -5.52 6.65 -4.26
C TYR A 123 -4.45 7.59 -3.75
N VAL A 124 -3.33 6.99 -3.34
CA VAL A 124 -2.13 7.71 -2.92
C VAL A 124 -0.91 7.18 -3.68
N HIS A 125 -0.03 8.12 -4.05
CA HIS A 125 1.25 7.82 -4.69
C HIS A 125 2.34 8.63 -4.01
N TYR A 126 3.32 7.95 -3.44
CA TYR A 126 4.45 8.59 -2.79
C TYR A 126 5.73 7.77 -2.93
N LEU A 127 6.68 8.26 -3.72
CA LEU A 127 8.05 7.74 -3.92
C LEU A 127 8.17 6.29 -4.42
N LEU A 128 7.08 5.55 -4.52
CA LEU A 128 7.04 4.20 -5.08
C LEU A 128 6.43 4.23 -6.48
N PRO A 129 6.74 3.24 -7.36
CA PRO A 129 6.41 3.33 -8.78
C PRO A 129 4.94 3.05 -9.11
N ILE A 130 4.11 2.71 -8.14
CA ILE A 130 2.67 2.46 -8.32
C ILE A 130 1.85 3.27 -7.33
N TRP A 131 0.56 3.37 -7.60
CA TRP A 131 -0.43 3.90 -6.67
C TRP A 131 -0.85 2.84 -5.65
N PHE A 132 -1.33 3.28 -4.49
CA PHE A 132 -2.06 2.43 -3.56
C PHE A 132 -3.50 2.87 -3.49
N ASP A 133 -4.40 1.91 -3.66
CA ASP A 133 -5.85 2.10 -3.53
C ASP A 133 -6.24 1.74 -2.09
N VAL A 134 -6.44 2.78 -1.28
CA VAL A 134 -6.79 2.66 0.13
C VAL A 134 -8.29 2.62 0.24
N GLN A 135 -8.85 1.47 0.64
CA GLN A 135 -10.28 1.23 0.51
C GLN A 135 -10.89 0.42 1.65
N VAL A 136 -12.19 0.57 1.79
CA VAL A 136 -13.08 -0.35 2.48
C VAL A 136 -14.17 -0.78 1.50
N ILE A 137 -14.57 -2.05 1.59
CA ILE A 137 -15.71 -2.59 0.85
C ILE A 137 -16.83 -2.88 1.85
N GLU A 138 -17.90 -2.13 1.74
CA GLU A 138 -19.11 -2.31 2.53
C GLU A 138 -20.08 -3.20 1.76
N TYR A 139 -20.67 -4.18 2.42
CA TYR A 139 -21.54 -5.18 1.81
C TYR A 139 -22.99 -4.98 2.27
N ASP A 140 -23.94 -5.22 1.37
CA ASP A 140 -25.32 -5.36 1.74
C ASP A 140 -25.50 -6.48 2.78
N LYS A 141 -26.47 -6.31 3.68
CA LYS A 141 -26.71 -7.25 4.78
C LYS A 141 -26.80 -8.69 4.29
N GLY A 142 -25.95 -9.55 4.84
CA GLY A 142 -25.93 -10.99 4.55
C GLY A 142 -25.16 -11.38 3.29
N THR A 143 -24.49 -10.46 2.60
CA THR A 143 -23.74 -10.75 1.37
C THR A 143 -22.22 -10.74 1.56
N ALA A 144 -21.72 -10.33 2.72
CA ALA A 144 -20.28 -10.31 2.99
C ALA A 144 -19.68 -11.73 2.94
N PRO A 145 -18.42 -11.87 2.44
CA PRO A 145 -17.72 -13.14 2.48
C PRO A 145 -17.62 -13.70 3.90
N GLY A 146 -17.83 -15.00 4.06
CA GLY A 146 -17.84 -15.67 5.36
C GLY A 146 -16.48 -15.77 6.06
N LYS A 147 -15.37 -15.43 5.37
CA LYS A 147 -14.01 -15.51 5.93
C LYS A 147 -13.14 -14.36 5.43
N GLY A 148 -12.48 -13.71 6.37
CA GLY A 148 -11.34 -12.83 6.10
C GLY A 148 -10.02 -13.62 6.00
N TRP A 149 -8.95 -12.93 5.61
CA TRP A 149 -7.60 -13.48 5.60
C TRP A 149 -7.01 -13.42 7.01
N VAL A 150 -6.84 -14.59 7.62
CA VAL A 150 -6.16 -14.71 8.91
C VAL A 150 -5.14 -15.83 8.81
N TYR A 151 -3.88 -15.53 9.14
CA TYR A 151 -2.85 -16.53 9.39
C TYR A 151 -3.00 -17.05 10.83
N ARG A 152 -3.04 -18.34 10.96
CA ARG A 152 -2.98 -19.04 12.25
C ARG A 152 -1.80 -20.00 12.25
#